data_4431b8ec62339e1cedc52cd3cc8b4973
#
_entry.id   4431b8ec62339e1cedc52cd3cc8b4973
#
_cell.length_a   1.000
_cell.length_b   1.000
_cell.length_c   1.000
_cell.angle_alpha   90.00
_cell.angle_beta   90.00
_cell.angle_gamma   90.00
#
_symmetry.space_group_name_H-M   'P 1'
#
loop_
_entity.id
_entity.type
_entity.pdbx_description
1 polymer ?
#
loop_
_entity_poly.entity_id
_entity_poly.type
_entity_poly.pdbx_seq_one_letter_code
_entity_poly.pdbx_strand_id
1 'polypeptide(L)'
;MGPARIRNLTEEAMALRASLNRFLMRGDRKATVSRAALEALPLPGGTDWRWRPGFMAGQITPRGIAAPESGTRLGDRAGVWHDCTERALILEQVQNPRATDLSPYGLRLEVFGFSGSFLSISVDLPAEAMLGLTRNHILRLETALVLERPMNVYARLNVGHGPNVDELLQMLRGMEGGLQSQQVVEFDLAYTEMNEKRLERIWLDLIFEAPRMSAVEMRELFLSRHMRADF
;
A
#
# COMPACT_ATOMS: atom_id res chain seq x y z
N MET A 1 12.41 10.19 -33.91
CA MET A 1 12.63 10.38 -32.45
C MET A 1 13.13 9.05 -31.90
N GLY A 2 14.29 9.01 -31.20
CA GLY A 2 14.86 7.75 -30.73
C GLY A 2 14.10 7.15 -29.53
N PRO A 3 14.11 5.81 -29.32
CA PRO A 3 13.38 5.13 -28.26
C PRO A 3 13.67 5.65 -26.84
N ALA A 4 14.93 6.05 -26.58
CA ALA A 4 15.32 6.62 -25.28
C ALA A 4 14.64 7.97 -25.01
N ARG A 5 14.48 8.82 -26.02
CA ARG A 5 13.82 10.12 -25.90
C ARG A 5 12.32 9.98 -25.66
N ILE A 6 11.69 8.97 -26.28
CA ILE A 6 10.26 8.65 -26.04
C ILE A 6 10.07 8.20 -24.60
N ARG A 7 10.94 7.32 -24.09
CA ARG A 7 10.87 6.83 -22.71
C ARG A 7 11.02 7.97 -21.70
N ASN A 8 11.99 8.85 -21.86
CA ASN A 8 12.18 10.01 -20.96
C ASN A 8 10.95 10.93 -20.97
N LEU A 9 10.39 11.23 -22.15
CA LEU A 9 9.16 12.02 -22.24
C LEU A 9 7.95 11.35 -21.57
N THR A 10 7.87 10.02 -21.65
CA THR A 10 6.82 9.26 -20.97
C THR A 10 7.00 9.34 -19.46
N GLU A 11 8.22 9.20 -18.95
CA GLU A 11 8.53 9.33 -17.51
C GLU A 11 8.23 10.75 -17.00
N GLU A 12 8.62 11.79 -17.74
CA GLU A 12 8.29 13.18 -17.40
C GLU A 12 6.77 13.42 -17.38
N ALA A 13 6.04 12.91 -18.39
CA ALA A 13 4.59 13.02 -18.45
C ALA A 13 3.90 12.29 -17.27
N MET A 14 4.39 11.12 -16.88
CA MET A 14 3.90 10.40 -15.71
C MET A 14 4.17 11.17 -14.41
N ALA A 15 5.37 11.74 -14.26
CA ALA A 15 5.72 12.55 -13.08
C ALA A 15 4.85 13.81 -12.97
N LEU A 16 4.61 14.50 -14.10
CA LEU A 16 3.73 15.67 -14.16
C LEU A 16 2.29 15.30 -13.81
N ARG A 17 1.78 14.19 -14.37
CA ARG A 17 0.44 13.68 -14.05
C ARG A 17 0.31 13.34 -12.56
N ALA A 18 1.29 12.67 -11.98
CA ALA A 18 1.31 12.37 -10.54
C ALA A 18 1.30 13.65 -9.69
N SER A 19 2.07 14.68 -10.11
CA SER A 19 2.09 15.98 -9.44
C SER A 19 0.74 16.69 -9.52
N LEU A 20 0.10 16.71 -10.69
CA LEU A 20 -1.22 17.27 -10.88
C LEU A 20 -2.29 16.55 -10.05
N ASN A 21 -2.26 15.22 -10.03
CA ASN A 21 -3.18 14.43 -9.21
C ASN A 21 -3.01 14.76 -7.70
N ARG A 22 -1.78 14.88 -7.20
CA ARG A 22 -1.54 15.31 -5.82
C ARG A 22 -2.10 16.71 -5.52
N PHE A 23 -1.98 17.64 -6.47
CA PHE A 23 -2.56 18.99 -6.34
C PHE A 23 -4.08 18.96 -6.28
N LEU A 24 -4.72 18.23 -7.20
CA LEU A 24 -6.17 18.08 -7.25
C LEU A 24 -6.71 17.41 -5.97
N MET A 25 -6.01 16.38 -5.45
CA MET A 25 -6.38 15.75 -4.20
C MET A 25 -6.30 16.69 -2.98
N ARG A 26 -5.42 17.67 -2.98
CA ARG A 26 -5.36 18.67 -1.89
C ARG A 26 -6.59 19.55 -1.81
N GLY A 27 -7.20 19.83 -2.97
CA GLY A 27 -8.44 20.62 -3.08
C GLY A 27 -9.72 19.78 -2.95
N ASP A 28 -9.62 18.45 -2.97
CA ASP A 28 -10.78 17.57 -2.89
C ASP A 28 -11.34 17.56 -1.46
N ARG A 29 -12.65 17.88 -1.34
CA ARG A 29 -13.38 17.85 -0.06
C ARG A 29 -13.32 16.48 0.60
N LYS A 30 -13.44 15.39 -0.18
CA LYS A 30 -13.34 14.00 0.35
C LYS A 30 -11.95 13.72 0.91
N ALA A 31 -10.89 14.15 0.23
CA ALA A 31 -9.52 14.00 0.71
C ALA A 31 -9.27 14.83 1.99
N THR A 32 -9.90 16.00 2.13
CA THR A 32 -9.82 16.82 3.34
C THR A 32 -10.51 16.14 4.52
N VAL A 33 -11.74 15.63 4.32
CA VAL A 33 -12.47 14.86 5.35
C VAL A 33 -11.71 13.60 5.75
N SER A 34 -11.15 12.88 4.79
CA SER A 34 -10.34 11.69 5.03
C SER A 34 -9.08 11.97 5.85
N ARG A 35 -8.41 13.12 5.63
CA ARG A 35 -7.27 13.55 6.46
C ARG A 35 -7.70 13.86 7.89
N ALA A 36 -8.78 14.61 8.06
CA ALA A 36 -9.30 14.93 9.39
C ALA A 36 -9.71 13.66 10.17
N ALA A 37 -10.31 12.68 9.48
CA ALA A 37 -10.65 11.38 10.06
C ALA A 37 -9.39 10.61 10.52
N LEU A 38 -8.31 10.62 9.72
CA LEU A 38 -7.05 10.01 10.09
C LEU A 38 -6.40 10.70 11.31
N GLU A 39 -6.53 12.04 11.40
CA GLU A 39 -6.01 12.80 12.54
C GLU A 39 -6.76 12.52 13.84
N ALA A 40 -8.04 12.16 13.75
CA ALA A 40 -8.89 11.86 14.90
C ALA A 40 -8.77 10.41 15.40
N LEU A 41 -8.06 9.52 14.70
CA LEU A 41 -7.91 8.13 15.13
C LEU A 41 -7.11 8.02 16.43
N PRO A 42 -7.56 7.16 17.38
CA PRO A 42 -6.77 6.83 18.55
C PRO A 42 -5.54 6.02 18.12
N LEU A 43 -4.36 6.52 18.43
CA LEU A 43 -3.07 5.89 18.10
C LEU A 43 -2.29 5.56 19.38
N PRO A 44 -1.34 4.61 19.32
CA PRO A 44 -0.44 4.32 20.43
C PRO A 44 0.24 5.60 20.97
N GLY A 45 0.49 5.63 22.28
CA GLY A 45 1.24 6.72 22.89
C GLY A 45 2.64 6.87 22.24
N GLY A 46 3.10 8.09 22.07
CA GLY A 46 4.39 8.36 21.42
C GLY A 46 4.37 8.24 19.89
N THR A 47 3.20 8.17 19.26
CA THR A 47 3.09 8.21 17.80
C THR A 47 3.58 9.56 17.27
N ASP A 48 4.63 9.54 16.46
CA ASP A 48 5.27 10.72 15.88
C ASP A 48 5.02 10.87 14.37
N TRP A 49 4.53 9.81 13.72
CA TRP A 49 4.21 9.83 12.30
C TRP A 49 3.00 8.96 12.00
N ARG A 50 2.17 9.39 11.05
CA ARG A 50 1.03 8.66 10.51
C ARG A 50 0.79 9.02 9.06
N TRP A 51 0.29 8.05 8.29
CA TRP A 51 0.10 8.25 6.86
C TRP A 51 -0.92 7.29 6.27
N ARG A 52 -1.64 7.79 5.29
CA ARG A 52 -2.56 7.02 4.43
C ARG A 52 -2.21 7.30 2.97
N PRO A 53 -2.19 6.27 2.08
CA PRO A 53 -1.95 6.47 0.66
C PRO A 53 -2.97 7.43 0.04
N GLY A 54 -2.50 8.28 -0.88
CA GLY A 54 -3.35 9.25 -1.56
C GLY A 54 -4.50 8.62 -2.34
N PHE A 55 -4.30 7.42 -2.88
CA PHE A 55 -5.34 6.68 -3.60
C PHE A 55 -6.51 6.21 -2.70
N MET A 56 -6.33 6.19 -1.39
CA MET A 56 -7.41 5.95 -0.43
C MET A 56 -8.23 7.22 -0.14
N ALA A 57 -7.60 8.38 -0.25
CA ALA A 57 -8.20 9.66 0.10
C ALA A 57 -8.89 10.36 -1.07
N GLY A 58 -8.39 10.17 -2.28
CA GLY A 58 -8.87 10.87 -3.46
C GLY A 58 -8.84 9.99 -4.71
N GLN A 59 -9.55 10.43 -5.74
CA GLN A 59 -9.63 9.76 -7.03
C GLN A 59 -8.29 9.79 -7.77
N ILE A 60 -7.93 8.67 -8.40
CA ILE A 60 -6.73 8.55 -9.26
C ILE A 60 -7.12 8.37 -10.72
N THR A 61 -6.18 8.62 -11.61
CA THR A 61 -6.34 8.41 -13.05
C THR A 61 -5.09 7.73 -13.62
N PRO A 62 -5.22 6.59 -14.31
CA PRO A 62 -6.43 5.80 -14.51
C PRO A 62 -6.94 5.19 -13.20
N ARG A 63 -8.24 4.87 -13.14
CA ARG A 63 -8.83 4.22 -11.97
C ARG A 63 -8.55 2.73 -11.90
N GLY A 64 -8.20 2.10 -13.00
CA GLY A 64 -7.97 0.67 -13.07
C GLY A 64 -7.01 0.27 -14.19
N ILE A 65 -6.50 -0.93 -14.06
CA ILE A 65 -5.58 -1.56 -14.99
C ILE A 65 -6.04 -3.00 -15.18
N ALA A 66 -6.27 -3.41 -16.44
CA ALA A 66 -6.56 -4.79 -16.80
C ALA A 66 -5.31 -5.46 -17.38
N ALA A 67 -5.14 -6.74 -17.10
CA ALA A 67 -4.01 -7.55 -17.53
C ALA A 67 -2.64 -6.88 -17.29
N PRO A 68 -2.38 -6.35 -16.06
CA PRO A 68 -1.15 -5.64 -15.78
C PRO A 68 0.07 -6.52 -16.00
N GLU A 69 1.17 -5.94 -16.41
CA GLU A 69 2.49 -6.56 -16.30
C GLU A 69 3.00 -6.45 -14.86
N SER A 70 3.85 -7.38 -14.45
CA SER A 70 4.50 -7.29 -13.13
C SER A 70 5.22 -5.96 -12.98
N GLY A 71 5.01 -5.29 -11.84
CA GLY A 71 5.54 -3.95 -11.60
C GLY A 71 4.69 -2.80 -12.15
N THR A 72 3.53 -3.09 -12.79
CA THR A 72 2.63 -2.03 -13.26
C THR A 72 2.08 -1.21 -12.10
N ARG A 73 2.14 0.12 -12.25
CA ARG A 73 1.74 1.08 -11.21
C ARG A 73 0.30 1.55 -11.40
N LEU A 74 -0.44 1.64 -10.30
CA LEU A 74 -1.73 2.31 -10.23
C LEU A 74 -1.62 3.55 -9.33
N GLY A 75 -1.80 4.72 -9.92
CA GLY A 75 -1.47 5.98 -9.24
C GLY A 75 0.04 6.19 -9.08
N ASP A 76 0.44 6.85 -8.00
CA ASP A 76 1.84 7.20 -7.73
C ASP A 76 2.56 6.23 -6.79
N ARG A 77 1.81 5.46 -5.98
CA ARG A 77 2.40 4.66 -4.90
C ARG A 77 1.99 3.20 -4.87
N ALA A 78 0.90 2.80 -5.51
CA ALA A 78 0.51 1.40 -5.60
C ALA A 78 1.10 0.73 -6.84
N GLY A 79 1.41 -0.55 -6.74
CA GLY A 79 1.83 -1.40 -7.85
C GLY A 79 1.39 -2.84 -7.64
N VAL A 80 1.22 -3.58 -8.73
CA VAL A 80 0.93 -5.01 -8.69
C VAL A 80 2.15 -5.78 -9.18
N TRP A 81 2.49 -6.84 -8.44
CA TRP A 81 3.64 -7.68 -8.73
C TRP A 81 3.22 -9.14 -8.75
N HIS A 82 3.59 -9.87 -9.78
CA HIS A 82 3.27 -11.29 -9.97
C HIS A 82 4.18 -11.91 -11.02
N ASP A 83 4.19 -13.23 -11.08
CA ASP A 83 4.87 -14.03 -12.11
C ASP A 83 3.88 -14.81 -13.01
N CYS A 84 2.60 -14.46 -12.97
CA CYS A 84 1.55 -15.08 -13.78
C CYS A 84 1.64 -14.63 -15.23
N THR A 85 1.80 -15.58 -16.16
CA THR A 85 1.96 -15.31 -17.60
C THR A 85 0.65 -14.90 -18.27
N GLU A 86 -0.48 -15.43 -17.83
CA GLU A 86 -1.81 -15.14 -18.38
C GLU A 86 -2.28 -13.73 -18.05
N ARG A 87 -1.79 -13.14 -16.98
CA ARG A 87 -2.13 -11.78 -16.50
C ARG A 87 -3.64 -11.55 -16.40
N ALA A 88 -4.41 -12.61 -16.09
CA ALA A 88 -5.86 -12.55 -15.96
C ALA A 88 -6.26 -11.86 -14.62
N LEU A 89 -5.83 -10.61 -14.46
CA LEU A 89 -5.96 -9.78 -13.28
C LEU A 89 -6.55 -8.42 -13.64
N ILE A 90 -7.32 -7.84 -12.72
CA ILE A 90 -7.73 -6.43 -12.75
C ILE A 90 -7.39 -5.81 -11.40
N LEU A 91 -6.67 -4.69 -11.40
CA LEU A 91 -6.47 -3.86 -10.22
C LEU A 91 -7.15 -2.52 -10.46
N GLU A 92 -8.09 -2.15 -9.60
CA GLU A 92 -8.84 -0.90 -9.75
C GLU A 92 -9.05 -0.18 -8.42
N GLN A 93 -9.21 1.14 -8.49
CA GLN A 93 -9.70 1.94 -7.38
C GLN A 93 -11.22 1.90 -7.37
N VAL A 94 -11.78 1.53 -6.23
CA VAL A 94 -13.23 1.48 -5.99
C VAL A 94 -13.63 2.51 -4.94
N GLN A 95 -14.88 2.97 -4.98
CA GLN A 95 -15.42 3.82 -3.93
C GLN A 95 -15.91 2.92 -2.80
N ASN A 96 -15.52 3.24 -1.56
CA ASN A 96 -16.02 2.54 -0.39
C ASN A 96 -17.51 2.82 -0.19
N PRO A 97 -18.32 1.79 0.10
CA PRO A 97 -19.79 1.90 0.07
C PRO A 97 -20.38 2.55 1.31
N ARG A 98 -19.69 2.53 2.47
CA ARG A 98 -20.27 2.99 3.73
C ARG A 98 -19.84 4.42 4.06
N ALA A 99 -20.76 5.22 4.58
CA ALA A 99 -20.45 6.56 5.08
C ALA A 99 -19.52 6.54 6.30
N THR A 100 -19.45 5.39 7.00
CA THR A 100 -18.58 5.15 8.16
C THR A 100 -17.20 4.66 7.80
N ASP A 101 -16.92 4.34 6.52
CA ASP A 101 -15.59 3.95 6.10
C ASP A 101 -14.62 5.14 6.27
N LEU A 102 -13.49 4.90 6.91
CA LEU A 102 -12.49 5.93 7.17
C LEU A 102 -11.88 6.51 5.89
N SER A 103 -11.79 5.68 4.85
CA SER A 103 -11.33 6.09 3.52
C SER A 103 -12.49 6.15 2.53
N PRO A 104 -12.61 7.20 1.70
CA PRO A 104 -13.64 7.28 0.65
C PRO A 104 -13.38 6.31 -0.51
N TYR A 105 -12.16 5.83 -0.68
CA TYR A 105 -11.75 4.91 -1.74
C TYR A 105 -10.92 3.76 -1.19
N GLY A 106 -10.90 2.66 -1.94
CA GLY A 106 -10.08 1.48 -1.71
C GLY A 106 -9.49 0.96 -3.00
N LEU A 107 -8.78 -0.16 -2.94
CA LEU A 107 -8.34 -0.91 -4.11
C LEU A 107 -9.05 -2.25 -4.15
N ARG A 108 -9.44 -2.67 -5.34
CA ARG A 108 -9.98 -4.00 -5.63
C ARG A 108 -9.05 -4.71 -6.59
N LEU A 109 -8.62 -5.91 -6.22
CA LEU A 109 -7.87 -6.82 -7.04
C LEU A 109 -8.76 -8.00 -7.39
N GLU A 110 -9.04 -8.20 -8.67
CA GLU A 110 -9.77 -9.35 -9.18
C GLU A 110 -8.81 -10.31 -9.89
N VAL A 111 -8.91 -11.59 -9.56
CA VAL A 111 -8.10 -12.67 -10.12
C VAL A 111 -9.02 -13.66 -10.80
N PHE A 112 -9.01 -13.71 -12.14
CA PHE A 112 -9.83 -14.64 -12.93
C PHE A 112 -9.13 -15.96 -13.17
N GLY A 113 -7.81 -15.97 -13.23
CA GLY A 113 -6.97 -17.14 -13.35
C GLY A 113 -5.56 -16.83 -12.93
N PHE A 114 -4.93 -17.75 -12.20
CA PHE A 114 -3.58 -17.53 -11.68
C PHE A 114 -2.77 -18.83 -11.71
N SER A 115 -1.70 -18.83 -12.49
CA SER A 115 -0.74 -19.94 -12.62
C SER A 115 0.64 -19.59 -12.03
N GLY A 116 0.79 -18.36 -11.50
CA GLY A 116 2.05 -17.89 -10.89
C GLY A 116 2.28 -18.44 -9.47
N SER A 117 3.45 -18.16 -8.95
CA SER A 117 3.86 -18.54 -7.60
C SER A 117 3.63 -17.44 -6.56
N PHE A 118 3.56 -16.16 -6.99
CA PHE A 118 3.31 -15.03 -6.09
C PHE A 118 2.45 -13.95 -6.73
N LEU A 119 1.65 -13.29 -5.92
CA LEU A 119 0.88 -12.09 -6.25
C LEU A 119 0.91 -11.15 -5.07
N SER A 120 1.26 -9.88 -5.31
CA SER A 120 1.23 -8.86 -4.28
C SER A 120 0.80 -7.49 -4.80
N ILE A 121 0.20 -6.70 -3.90
CA ILE A 121 0.06 -5.26 -4.06
C ILE A 121 1.16 -4.60 -3.23
N SER A 122 2.02 -3.85 -3.88
CA SER A 122 3.08 -3.07 -3.24
C SER A 122 2.65 -1.62 -3.08
N VAL A 123 2.93 -1.03 -1.93
CA VAL A 123 2.63 0.37 -1.62
C VAL A 123 3.90 1.06 -1.12
N ASP A 124 4.41 2.03 -1.88
CA ASP A 124 5.57 2.82 -1.48
C ASP A 124 5.19 3.82 -0.38
N LEU A 125 5.93 3.83 0.71
CA LEU A 125 5.80 4.84 1.75
C LEU A 125 6.41 6.17 1.28
N PRO A 126 5.92 7.31 1.79
CA PRO A 126 6.51 8.59 1.46
C PRO A 126 7.87 8.78 2.14
N ALA A 127 8.71 9.67 1.61
CA ALA A 127 10.04 9.94 2.16
C ALA A 127 10.00 10.38 3.64
N GLU A 128 8.93 11.04 4.04
CA GLU A 128 8.68 11.47 5.42
C GLU A 128 8.64 10.30 6.41
N ALA A 129 8.31 9.10 5.97
CA ALA A 129 8.33 7.89 6.81
C ALA A 129 9.74 7.54 7.30
N MET A 130 10.77 7.95 6.56
CA MET A 130 12.18 7.71 6.90
C MET A 130 12.78 8.79 7.78
N LEU A 131 12.14 9.97 7.88
CA LEU A 131 12.68 11.09 8.68
C LEU A 131 12.68 10.73 10.16
N GLY A 132 13.88 10.67 10.76
CA GLY A 132 14.05 10.29 12.16
C GLY A 132 13.76 8.83 12.49
N LEU A 133 13.59 7.96 11.47
CA LEU A 133 13.37 6.53 11.69
C LEU A 133 14.62 5.87 12.26
N THR A 134 14.43 5.12 13.35
CA THR A 134 15.47 4.34 14.01
C THR A 134 15.00 2.92 14.29
N ARG A 135 15.89 2.04 14.69
CA ARG A 135 15.55 0.67 15.11
C ARG A 135 14.71 0.61 16.39
N ASN A 136 14.60 1.72 17.13
CA ASN A 136 13.75 1.82 18.31
C ASN A 136 12.28 2.15 17.99
N HIS A 137 11.91 2.18 16.72
CA HIS A 137 10.53 2.39 16.30
C HIS A 137 9.81 1.09 15.95
N ILE A 138 8.50 1.15 16.11
CA ILE A 138 7.53 0.19 15.59
C ILE A 138 6.75 0.88 14.47
N LEU A 139 6.68 0.26 13.31
CA LEU A 139 5.74 0.62 12.25
C LEU A 139 4.49 -0.25 12.39
N ARG A 140 3.35 0.41 12.61
CA ARG A 140 2.05 -0.22 12.79
C ARG A 140 1.22 -0.03 11.53
N LEU A 141 0.79 -1.14 10.95
CA LEU A 141 -0.17 -1.19 9.85
C LEU A 141 -1.56 -1.47 10.39
N GLU A 142 -2.52 -0.66 10.00
CA GLU A 142 -3.94 -0.95 10.15
C GLU A 142 -4.57 -1.02 8.76
N THR A 143 -5.29 -2.11 8.49
CA THR A 143 -5.91 -2.34 7.19
C THR A 143 -7.26 -3.03 7.34
N ALA A 144 -8.19 -2.72 6.44
CA ALA A 144 -9.48 -3.38 6.32
C ALA A 144 -9.56 -4.09 4.98
N LEU A 145 -9.67 -5.39 5.02
CA LEU A 145 -9.74 -6.24 3.83
C LEU A 145 -11.09 -6.97 3.76
N VAL A 146 -11.58 -7.15 2.55
CA VAL A 146 -12.68 -8.07 2.24
C VAL A 146 -12.15 -9.06 1.22
N LEU A 147 -12.20 -10.34 1.55
CA LEU A 147 -11.86 -11.43 0.64
C LEU A 147 -13.16 -12.06 0.13
N GLU A 148 -13.26 -12.34 -1.16
CA GLU A 148 -14.37 -13.12 -1.70
C GLU A 148 -14.33 -14.57 -1.19
N ARG A 149 -13.12 -15.13 -1.09
CA ARG A 149 -12.85 -16.48 -0.57
C ARG A 149 -11.75 -16.44 0.49
N PRO A 150 -11.76 -17.34 1.49
CA PRO A 150 -10.69 -17.44 2.45
C PRO A 150 -9.35 -17.67 1.75
N MET A 151 -8.33 -16.89 2.11
CA MET A 151 -6.94 -17.11 1.69
C MET A 151 -6.00 -16.53 2.74
N ASN A 152 -4.78 -17.02 2.76
CA ASN A 152 -3.74 -16.42 3.59
C ASN A 152 -3.26 -15.13 2.93
N VAL A 153 -3.18 -14.09 3.74
CA VAL A 153 -2.63 -12.79 3.34
C VAL A 153 -1.49 -12.44 4.28
N TYR A 154 -0.39 -12.00 3.72
CA TYR A 154 0.77 -11.55 4.49
C TYR A 154 1.03 -10.08 4.21
N ALA A 155 1.45 -9.37 5.24
CA ALA A 155 1.99 -8.02 5.11
C ALA A 155 3.52 -8.10 5.30
N ARG A 156 4.29 -7.61 4.34
CA ARG A 156 5.74 -7.55 4.39
C ARG A 156 6.19 -6.10 4.33
N LEU A 157 6.83 -5.64 5.39
CA LEU A 157 7.49 -4.35 5.40
C LEU A 157 8.92 -4.54 4.89
N ASN A 158 9.32 -3.74 3.93
CA ASN A 158 10.65 -3.78 3.34
C ASN A 158 11.34 -2.44 3.62
N VAL A 159 12.56 -2.49 4.15
CA VAL A 159 13.38 -1.32 4.49
C VAL A 159 14.68 -1.37 3.69
N GLY A 160 14.76 -0.54 2.65
CA GLY A 160 15.95 -0.41 1.81
C GLY A 160 16.96 0.55 2.42
N HIS A 161 18.20 0.09 2.58
CA HIS A 161 19.31 0.87 3.14
C HIS A 161 20.64 0.55 2.44
N GLY A 162 21.12 1.47 1.65
CA GLY A 162 22.27 1.21 0.77
C GLY A 162 21.98 0.03 -0.18
N PRO A 163 22.88 -0.96 -0.29
CA PRO A 163 22.67 -2.10 -1.19
C PRO A 163 21.73 -3.18 -0.61
N ASN A 164 21.29 -3.05 0.64
CA ASN A 164 20.56 -4.07 1.37
C ASN A 164 19.07 -3.72 1.52
N VAL A 165 18.27 -4.76 1.72
CA VAL A 165 16.85 -4.65 2.07
C VAL A 165 16.58 -5.59 3.23
N ASP A 166 16.05 -5.06 4.33
CA ASP A 166 15.52 -5.86 5.42
C ASP A 166 14.03 -6.08 5.24
N GLU A 167 13.57 -7.28 5.52
CA GLU A 167 12.18 -7.70 5.34
C GLU A 167 11.58 -8.16 6.68
N LEU A 168 10.46 -7.59 7.06
CA LEU A 168 9.67 -8.00 8.21
C LEU A 168 8.32 -8.53 7.71
N LEU A 169 8.06 -9.83 7.92
CA LEU A 169 6.85 -10.51 7.44
C LEU A 169 5.88 -10.77 8.59
N GLN A 170 4.60 -10.41 8.39
CA GLN A 170 3.50 -10.67 9.32
C GLN A 170 2.33 -11.32 8.60
N MET A 171 1.75 -12.35 9.19
CA MET A 171 0.53 -12.98 8.66
C MET A 171 -0.71 -12.25 9.20
N LEU A 172 -1.62 -11.86 8.31
CA LEU A 172 -2.94 -11.36 8.67
C LEU A 172 -3.85 -12.54 9.02
N ARG A 173 -4.37 -12.58 10.25
CA ARG A 173 -5.08 -13.75 10.78
C ARG A 173 -6.59 -13.59 10.70
N GLY A 174 -7.32 -14.71 10.70
CA GLY A 174 -8.78 -14.72 10.74
C GLY A 174 -9.44 -14.12 9.50
N MET A 175 -8.84 -14.31 8.33
CA MET A 175 -9.33 -13.81 7.05
C MET A 175 -10.42 -14.74 6.50
N GLU A 176 -11.67 -14.46 6.85
CA GLU A 176 -12.83 -15.20 6.36
C GLU A 176 -13.37 -14.58 5.06
N GLY A 177 -13.92 -15.41 4.19
CA GLY A 177 -14.54 -14.93 2.93
C GLY A 177 -15.86 -14.20 3.19
N GLY A 178 -16.12 -13.15 2.38
CA GLY A 178 -17.37 -12.39 2.38
C GLY A 178 -17.52 -11.36 3.50
N LEU A 179 -16.65 -11.34 4.51
CA LEU A 179 -16.70 -10.41 5.62
C LEU A 179 -15.53 -9.42 5.58
N GLN A 180 -15.78 -8.18 6.04
CA GLN A 180 -14.71 -7.23 6.26
C GLN A 180 -13.95 -7.60 7.53
N SER A 181 -12.65 -7.83 7.37
CA SER A 181 -11.72 -8.10 8.45
C SER A 181 -10.85 -6.87 8.72
N GLN A 182 -10.86 -6.40 9.96
CA GLN A 182 -9.94 -5.35 10.44
C GLN A 182 -8.68 -6.03 10.94
N GLN A 183 -7.54 -5.60 10.41
CA GLN A 183 -6.24 -6.17 10.74
C GLN A 183 -5.32 -5.09 11.30
N VAL A 184 -4.61 -5.45 12.35
CA VAL A 184 -3.55 -4.63 12.93
C VAL A 184 -2.32 -5.50 13.08
N VAL A 185 -1.23 -5.07 12.48
CA VAL A 185 0.08 -5.73 12.63
C VAL A 185 1.16 -4.70 12.90
N GLU A 186 2.15 -5.10 13.66
CA GLU A 186 3.27 -4.27 14.06
C GLU A 186 4.59 -4.86 13.55
N PHE A 187 5.43 -4.00 13.01
CA PHE A 187 6.76 -4.32 12.55
C PHE A 187 7.77 -3.66 13.48
N ASP A 188 8.37 -4.44 14.35
CA ASP A 188 9.40 -3.97 15.28
C ASP A 188 10.73 -3.88 14.54
N LEU A 189 11.21 -2.66 14.31
CA LEU A 189 12.43 -2.40 13.57
C LEU A 189 13.71 -2.81 14.33
N ALA A 190 13.60 -3.15 15.60
CA ALA A 190 14.74 -3.71 16.35
C ALA A 190 15.22 -5.04 15.77
N TYR A 191 14.34 -5.75 15.05
CA TYR A 191 14.70 -7.02 14.38
C TYR A 191 15.35 -6.83 13.00
N THR A 192 15.64 -5.59 12.59
CA THR A 192 16.34 -5.28 11.35
C THR A 192 17.81 -4.97 11.59
N GLU A 193 18.60 -5.11 10.54
CA GLU A 193 20.00 -4.66 10.50
C GLU A 193 20.13 -3.31 9.76
N MET A 194 19.02 -2.57 9.63
CA MET A 194 18.96 -1.33 8.85
C MET A 194 20.00 -0.31 9.29
N ASN A 195 20.66 0.28 8.30
CA ASN A 195 21.53 1.43 8.52
C ASN A 195 20.70 2.72 8.52
N GLU A 196 20.41 3.25 9.68
CA GLU A 196 19.59 4.45 9.89
C GLU A 196 20.06 5.69 9.12
N LYS A 197 21.36 5.77 8.81
CA LYS A 197 21.96 6.88 8.07
C LYS A 197 21.88 6.72 6.54
N ARG A 198 21.46 5.56 6.05
CA ARG A 198 21.45 5.22 4.62
C ARG A 198 20.11 4.67 4.19
N LEU A 199 19.01 5.11 4.81
CA LEU A 199 17.66 4.74 4.41
C LEU A 199 17.35 5.37 3.04
N GLU A 200 16.90 4.55 2.11
CA GLU A 200 16.64 4.95 0.72
C GLU A 200 15.16 4.83 0.36
N ARG A 201 14.52 3.77 0.85
CA ARG A 201 13.15 3.45 0.50
C ARG A 201 12.51 2.53 1.54
N ILE A 202 11.22 2.74 1.80
CA ILE A 202 10.38 1.81 2.57
C ILE A 202 9.13 1.54 1.74
N TRP A 203 8.75 0.26 1.68
CA TRP A 203 7.49 -0.12 1.03
C TRP A 203 6.86 -1.31 1.74
N LEU A 204 5.54 -1.40 1.59
CA LEU A 204 4.72 -2.47 2.12
C LEU A 204 4.23 -3.34 0.97
N ASP A 205 4.36 -4.65 1.10
CA ASP A 205 3.71 -5.60 0.21
C ASP A 205 2.56 -6.30 0.97
N LEU A 206 1.38 -6.34 0.36
CA LEU A 206 0.32 -7.27 0.73
C LEU A 206 0.39 -8.46 -0.23
N ILE A 207 0.76 -9.62 0.28
CA ILE A 207 1.02 -10.83 -0.48
C ILE A 207 -0.18 -11.77 -0.31
N PHE A 208 -0.72 -12.25 -1.43
CA PHE A 208 -1.88 -13.13 -1.49
C PHE A 208 -1.44 -14.53 -1.86
N GLU A 209 -1.64 -15.50 -0.94
CA GLU A 209 -1.21 -16.86 -1.15
C GLU A 209 -2.23 -17.62 -2.01
N ALA A 210 -1.74 -18.24 -3.11
CA ALA A 210 -2.54 -19.05 -4.04
C ALA A 210 -3.87 -18.39 -4.45
N PRO A 211 -3.86 -17.16 -4.98
CA PRO A 211 -5.09 -16.45 -5.35
C PRO A 211 -5.71 -17.13 -6.56
N ARG A 212 -6.73 -17.96 -6.34
CA ARG A 212 -7.50 -18.61 -7.41
C ARG A 212 -8.84 -17.95 -7.54
N MET A 213 -9.27 -17.57 -8.77
CA MET A 213 -10.59 -17.00 -9.06
C MET A 213 -11.25 -16.34 -7.83
N SER A 214 -10.73 -15.21 -7.44
CA SER A 214 -11.13 -14.54 -6.20
C SER A 214 -10.94 -13.04 -6.32
N ALA A 215 -11.64 -12.28 -5.52
CA ALA A 215 -11.46 -10.85 -5.41
C ALA A 215 -11.03 -10.46 -3.99
N VAL A 216 -10.18 -9.44 -3.91
CA VAL A 216 -9.75 -8.82 -2.66
C VAL A 216 -10.05 -7.32 -2.75
N GLU A 217 -10.78 -6.80 -1.75
CA GLU A 217 -10.95 -5.35 -1.58
C GLU A 217 -10.13 -4.88 -0.38
N MET A 218 -9.22 -3.96 -0.61
CA MET A 218 -8.51 -3.23 0.44
C MET A 218 -9.24 -1.91 0.66
N ARG A 219 -10.11 -1.86 1.68
CA ARG A 219 -10.98 -0.71 1.98
C ARG A 219 -10.28 0.35 2.81
N GLU A 220 -9.31 -0.05 3.61
CA GLU A 220 -8.50 0.85 4.41
C GLU A 220 -7.07 0.34 4.47
N LEU A 221 -6.13 1.26 4.44
CA LEU A 221 -4.73 1.03 4.73
C LEU A 221 -4.15 2.33 5.27
N PHE A 222 -3.69 2.29 6.52
CA PHE A 222 -2.86 3.37 7.03
C PHE A 222 -1.72 2.83 7.90
N LEU A 223 -0.68 3.62 7.99
CA LEU A 223 0.47 3.32 8.81
C LEU A 223 0.69 4.43 9.83
N SER A 224 1.15 4.02 11.00
CA SER A 224 1.64 4.92 12.04
C SER A 224 2.99 4.43 12.55
N ARG A 225 3.74 5.32 13.15
CA ARG A 225 5.03 5.03 13.76
C ARG A 225 5.05 5.55 15.19
N HIS A 226 5.52 4.73 16.10
CA HIS A 226 5.69 5.09 17.49
C HIS A 226 6.99 4.49 18.05
N MET A 227 7.46 5.03 19.15
CA MET A 227 8.61 4.46 19.85
C MET A 227 8.25 3.11 20.46
N ARG A 228 9.21 2.19 20.45
CA ARG A 228 9.13 0.96 21.21
C ARG A 228 9.07 1.28 22.71
N ALA A 229 8.21 0.59 23.45
CA ALA A 229 8.19 0.73 24.90
C ALA A 229 9.50 0.16 25.49
N ASP A 230 10.19 0.94 26.29
CA ASP A 230 11.29 0.46 27.12
C ASP A 230 10.67 -0.28 28.31
N PHE A 231 10.97 -1.56 28.45
CA PHE A 231 10.63 -2.40 29.60
C PHE A 231 11.84 -2.61 30.46
#